data_b45714424380d64034e3992355d189b5
#
_entry.id   b45714424380d64034e3992355d189b5
#
_cell.length_a   1.000
_cell.length_b   1.000
_cell.length_c   1.000
_cell.angle_alpha   90.00
_cell.angle_beta   90.00
_cell.angle_gamma   90.00
#
_symmetry.space_group_name_H-M   'P 1'
#
loop_
_entity.id
_entity.type
_entity.pdbx_description
1 polymer ?
#
loop_
_entity_poly.entity_id
_entity_poly.type
_entity_poly.pdbx_seq_one_letter_code
_entity_poly.pdbx_strand_id
1 'polypeptide(L)'
;MRTLIFASLCLTLFIATGCQEDVQQPIENQQQTMQKNKEGAQEIVTDSEQNAIIEEERARAEQAKQEPPKPPIFEDFQGAPQFSLFPRAGDFRPEEGSDRLPYWNTFIEHLIKVTGVAEDQPTGNRAWAFRSIKTIDSVGFFSPLAVEPQSTYQISFKLTTELPEEASAGIGILEFNEFLWIPAQYTEELFQKHYRGIHEGIRVTGTTADEHTFTVTTGPETHMIHIVLFREGAHDRNNLLFDDIAVDEVKDEKQE
;
A
#
# COMPACT_ATOMS: atom_id res chain seq x y z
N MET A 1 42.94 -14.35 36.60
CA MET A 1 43.07 -13.43 37.75
C MET A 1 41.86 -12.52 37.71
N ARG A 2 40.90 -12.80 38.61
CA ARG A 2 40.39 -11.92 39.67
C ARG A 2 39.72 -10.65 39.11
N THR A 3 38.48 -10.27 39.37
CA THR A 3 37.74 -10.28 40.65
C THR A 3 36.25 -10.05 40.38
N LEU A 4 35.39 -10.81 41.01
CA LEU A 4 33.96 -10.60 41.28
C LEU A 4 33.76 -9.43 42.23
N ILE A 5 32.75 -8.61 42.09
CA ILE A 5 32.11 -7.86 43.18
C ILE A 5 30.60 -7.99 43.09
N PHE A 6 30.04 -8.55 44.15
CA PHE A 6 28.63 -8.58 44.58
C PHE A 6 28.29 -7.31 45.34
N ALA A 7 27.06 -6.82 45.22
CA ALA A 7 26.32 -6.13 46.29
C ALA A 7 24.93 -5.81 45.74
N SER A 8 23.89 -6.15 46.24
CA SER A 8 23.25 -6.31 47.55
C SER A 8 21.90 -5.57 47.48
N LEU A 9 20.91 -6.31 47.57
CA LEU A 9 19.57 -6.27 48.12
C LEU A 9 19.21 -5.01 48.93
N CYS A 10 18.08 -4.36 48.66
CA CYS A 10 17.23 -3.70 49.64
C CYS A 10 15.75 -3.87 49.32
N LEU A 11 15.16 -4.71 50.13
CA LEU A 11 13.73 -4.98 50.30
C LEU A 11 13.18 -3.98 51.30
N THR A 12 12.19 -3.15 50.93
CA THR A 12 11.38 -2.40 51.91
C THR A 12 9.90 -2.73 51.72
N LEU A 13 9.45 -3.47 52.71
CA LEU A 13 8.03 -3.79 53.00
C LEU A 13 7.37 -2.51 53.60
N PHE A 14 6.28 -2.05 53.04
CA PHE A 14 5.34 -1.18 53.75
C PHE A 14 4.01 -1.88 53.87
N ILE A 15 3.69 -2.26 55.10
CA ILE A 15 2.38 -2.67 55.57
C ILE A 15 1.67 -1.37 56.05
N ALA A 16 0.52 -1.09 55.49
CA ALA A 16 -0.44 -0.17 56.11
C ALA A 16 -1.83 -0.78 56.05
N THR A 17 -2.28 -1.20 57.18
CA THR A 17 -3.65 -1.56 57.55
C THR A 17 -4.54 -0.34 57.60
N GLY A 18 -5.77 -0.46 57.12
CA GLY A 18 -6.80 0.56 57.40
C GLY A 18 -8.14 0.39 56.70
N CYS A 19 -9.06 -0.20 57.41
CA CYS A 19 -10.52 -0.02 57.37
C CYS A 19 -11.36 -0.40 56.14
N GLN A 20 -12.05 -1.50 56.34
CA GLN A 20 -13.31 -1.85 55.68
C GLN A 20 -14.38 -0.86 56.07
N GLU A 21 -15.11 -0.33 55.10
CA GLU A 21 -16.50 0.06 55.23
C GLU A 21 -17.31 -0.56 54.10
N ASP A 22 -18.19 -1.49 54.49
CA ASP A 22 -19.21 -2.10 53.68
C ASP A 22 -20.24 -1.04 53.22
N VAL A 23 -20.33 -0.82 51.91
CA VAL A 23 -21.53 -0.24 51.31
C VAL A 23 -21.98 -1.20 50.21
N GLN A 24 -22.83 -2.13 50.63
CA GLN A 24 -23.71 -2.89 49.71
C GLN A 24 -24.71 -1.95 49.06
N GLN A 25 -24.53 -1.57 47.80
CA GLN A 25 -25.60 -1.07 46.95
C GLN A 25 -26.04 -2.16 45.97
N PRO A 26 -27.34 -2.23 45.64
CA PRO A 26 -27.93 -3.40 45.00
C PRO A 26 -27.49 -3.54 43.56
N ILE A 27 -26.96 -4.71 43.24
CA ILE A 27 -26.40 -5.14 41.94
C ILE A 27 -27.46 -5.16 40.81
N GLU A 28 -28.75 -5.15 41.13
CA GLU A 28 -29.84 -5.24 40.14
C GLU A 28 -29.97 -4.03 39.21
N ASN A 29 -29.62 -2.82 39.66
CA ASN A 29 -29.76 -1.63 38.83
C ASN A 29 -28.64 -1.43 37.80
N GLN A 30 -27.46 -2.04 38.04
CA GLN A 30 -26.36 -1.96 37.08
C GLN A 30 -26.51 -2.94 35.90
N GLN A 31 -27.16 -4.08 36.12
CA GLN A 31 -27.39 -5.05 35.04
C GLN A 31 -28.46 -4.59 34.05
N GLN A 32 -29.50 -3.91 34.51
CA GLN A 32 -30.53 -3.34 33.62
C GLN A 32 -30.00 -2.16 32.79
N THR A 33 -29.14 -1.33 33.35
CA THR A 33 -28.50 -0.22 32.60
C THR A 33 -27.50 -0.70 31.58
N MET A 34 -26.77 -1.78 31.89
CA MET A 34 -25.85 -2.39 30.92
C MET A 34 -26.56 -3.14 29.79
N GLN A 35 -27.67 -3.80 30.06
CA GLN A 35 -28.49 -4.44 29.03
C GLN A 35 -29.12 -3.42 28.08
N LYS A 36 -29.70 -2.34 28.62
CA LYS A 36 -30.31 -1.28 27.82
C LYS A 36 -29.32 -0.53 26.93
N ASN A 37 -28.07 -0.33 27.41
CA ASN A 37 -27.01 0.24 26.63
C ASN A 37 -26.45 -0.74 25.57
N LYS A 38 -26.52 -2.04 25.82
CA LYS A 38 -26.08 -3.07 24.85
C LYS A 38 -27.06 -3.20 23.68
N GLU A 39 -28.38 -3.16 23.95
CA GLU A 39 -29.40 -3.20 22.90
C GLU A 39 -29.38 -1.93 22.04
N GLY A 40 -29.25 -0.75 22.63
CA GLY A 40 -29.13 0.50 21.86
C GLY A 40 -27.81 0.64 21.04
N ALA A 41 -26.70 0.09 21.54
CA ALA A 41 -25.43 0.09 20.80
C ALA A 41 -25.42 -0.95 19.66
N GLN A 42 -26.13 -2.07 19.82
CA GLN A 42 -26.20 -3.12 18.80
C GLN A 42 -27.08 -2.71 17.61
N GLU A 43 -28.14 -1.95 17.84
CA GLU A 43 -29.06 -1.46 16.80
C GLU A 43 -28.39 -0.33 15.96
N ILE A 44 -27.58 0.53 16.57
CA ILE A 44 -26.85 1.60 15.88
C ILE A 44 -25.69 1.03 15.03
N VAL A 45 -25.02 -0.04 15.47
CA VAL A 45 -23.93 -0.69 14.75
C VAL A 45 -24.44 -1.44 13.51
N THR A 46 -25.61 -2.11 13.62
CA THR A 46 -26.21 -2.85 12.48
C THR A 46 -26.64 -1.94 11.33
N ASP A 47 -27.21 -0.78 11.60
CA ASP A 47 -27.61 0.17 10.54
C ASP A 47 -26.39 0.78 9.84
N SER A 48 -25.33 1.07 10.57
CA SER A 48 -24.07 1.59 10.02
C SER A 48 -23.34 0.54 9.17
N GLU A 49 -23.32 -0.72 9.62
CA GLU A 49 -22.73 -1.83 8.87
C GLU A 49 -23.53 -2.17 7.60
N GLN A 50 -24.87 -2.17 7.68
CA GLN A 50 -25.72 -2.38 6.51
C GLN A 50 -25.55 -1.29 5.46
N ASN A 51 -25.47 -0.03 5.86
CA ASN A 51 -25.20 1.08 4.93
C ASN A 51 -23.83 0.99 4.30
N ALA A 52 -22.78 0.59 5.04
CA ALA A 52 -21.45 0.37 4.52
C ALA A 52 -21.42 -0.76 3.47
N ILE A 53 -22.13 -1.87 3.72
CA ILE A 53 -22.25 -2.99 2.78
C ILE A 53 -22.97 -2.56 1.49
N ILE A 54 -24.05 -1.79 1.61
CA ILE A 54 -24.81 -1.29 0.46
C ILE A 54 -23.97 -0.31 -0.39
N GLU A 55 -23.18 0.57 0.23
CA GLU A 55 -22.28 1.46 -0.49
C GLU A 55 -21.14 0.68 -1.17
N GLU A 56 -20.60 -0.33 -0.51
CA GLU A 56 -19.59 -1.21 -1.10
C GLU A 56 -20.13 -2.03 -2.28
N GLU A 57 -21.34 -2.56 -2.19
CA GLU A 57 -21.98 -3.26 -3.31
C GLU A 57 -22.29 -2.32 -4.50
N ARG A 58 -22.71 -1.09 -4.23
CA ARG A 58 -22.88 -0.06 -5.27
C ARG A 58 -21.58 0.31 -5.95
N ALA A 59 -20.53 0.53 -5.17
CA ALA A 59 -19.20 0.81 -5.71
C ALA A 59 -18.67 -0.35 -6.56
N ARG A 60 -18.90 -1.60 -6.15
CA ARG A 60 -18.58 -2.81 -6.96
C ARG A 60 -19.39 -2.88 -8.25
N ALA A 61 -20.67 -2.55 -8.20
CA ALA A 61 -21.55 -2.56 -9.37
C ALA A 61 -21.21 -1.45 -10.37
N GLU A 62 -20.71 -0.31 -9.90
CA GLU A 62 -20.21 0.77 -10.74
C GLU A 62 -18.86 0.42 -11.36
N GLN A 63 -17.93 -0.17 -10.58
CA GLN A 63 -16.65 -0.65 -11.10
C GLN A 63 -16.81 -1.75 -12.15
N ALA A 64 -17.78 -2.64 -12.01
CA ALA A 64 -18.07 -3.69 -12.98
C ALA A 64 -18.58 -3.15 -14.34
N LYS A 65 -18.95 -1.88 -14.42
CA LYS A 65 -19.38 -1.20 -15.65
C LYS A 65 -18.28 -0.38 -16.31
N GLN A 66 -17.14 -0.19 -15.64
CA GLN A 66 -16.02 0.55 -16.20
C GLN A 66 -15.17 -0.38 -17.06
N GLU A 67 -14.78 0.10 -18.24
CA GLU A 67 -13.75 -0.58 -19.00
C GLU A 67 -12.43 -0.55 -18.22
N PRO A 68 -11.65 -1.64 -18.22
CA PRO A 68 -10.33 -1.64 -17.63
C PRO A 68 -9.46 -0.50 -18.18
N PRO A 69 -8.72 0.24 -17.35
CA PRO A 69 -7.79 1.24 -17.83
C PRO A 69 -6.70 0.58 -18.67
N LYS A 70 -6.38 1.18 -19.82
CA LYS A 70 -5.40 0.66 -20.77
C LYS A 70 -4.54 1.77 -21.36
N PRO A 71 -3.30 1.45 -21.78
CA PRO A 71 -2.46 2.41 -22.49
C PRO A 71 -3.10 2.93 -23.80
N PRO A 72 -2.80 4.19 -24.24
CA PRO A 72 -1.87 5.10 -23.59
C PRO A 72 -2.44 5.77 -22.33
N ILE A 73 -1.61 5.95 -21.32
CA ILE A 73 -1.95 6.66 -20.09
C ILE A 73 -0.86 7.69 -19.78
N PHE A 74 -1.30 8.86 -19.28
CA PHE A 74 -0.42 9.88 -18.75
C PHE A 74 -1.00 10.43 -17.45
N GLU A 75 -0.27 10.25 -16.34
CA GLU A 75 -0.65 10.71 -15.00
C GLU A 75 0.32 11.79 -14.51
N ASP A 76 -0.16 13.02 -14.47
CA ASP A 76 0.56 14.19 -13.97
C ASP A 76 0.06 14.66 -12.60
N PHE A 77 -0.91 13.94 -12.02
CA PHE A 77 -1.55 14.27 -10.75
C PHE A 77 -2.21 15.65 -10.67
N GLN A 78 -2.36 16.37 -11.78
CA GLN A 78 -2.96 17.70 -11.81
C GLN A 78 -4.49 17.66 -11.93
N GLY A 79 -5.02 16.59 -12.48
CA GLY A 79 -6.45 16.41 -12.78
C GLY A 79 -7.11 15.25 -12.07
N ALA A 80 -8.13 14.69 -12.71
CA ALA A 80 -8.73 13.44 -12.26
C ALA A 80 -7.73 12.29 -12.45
N PRO A 81 -7.51 11.46 -11.42
CA PRO A 81 -6.50 10.43 -11.48
C PRO A 81 -6.82 9.37 -12.53
N GLN A 82 -5.83 9.02 -13.33
CA GLN A 82 -5.88 7.91 -14.30
C GLN A 82 -5.40 6.59 -13.68
N PHE A 83 -4.59 6.68 -12.62
CA PHE A 83 -4.14 5.54 -11.84
C PHE A 83 -4.99 5.31 -10.60
N SER A 84 -5.30 4.04 -10.35
CA SER A 84 -5.87 3.59 -9.09
C SER A 84 -4.76 2.98 -8.24
N LEU A 85 -4.28 3.71 -7.23
CA LEU A 85 -3.14 3.32 -6.42
C LEU A 85 -3.59 2.64 -5.13
N PHE A 86 -3.14 1.39 -4.93
CA PHE A 86 -3.45 0.57 -3.76
C PHE A 86 -2.19 0.29 -2.95
N PRO A 87 -2.16 0.59 -1.64
CA PRO A 87 -1.00 0.35 -0.81
C PRO A 87 -0.81 -1.14 -0.51
N ARG A 88 0.42 -1.60 -0.64
CA ARG A 88 0.90 -2.91 -0.20
C ARG A 88 2.23 -2.75 0.54
N ALA A 89 2.54 -3.66 1.46
CA ALA A 89 3.86 -3.74 2.05
C ALA A 89 4.50 -5.08 1.69
N GLY A 90 5.81 -5.08 1.57
CA GLY A 90 6.61 -6.22 1.19
C GLY A 90 7.72 -5.82 0.21
N ASP A 91 8.55 -6.75 -0.15
CA ASP A 91 9.67 -6.52 -1.06
C ASP A 91 9.24 -6.63 -2.51
N PHE A 92 9.67 -5.69 -3.35
CA PHE A 92 9.39 -5.77 -4.80
C PHE A 92 10.04 -7.00 -5.44
N ARG A 93 11.19 -7.39 -4.91
CA ARG A 93 11.86 -8.63 -5.26
C ARG A 93 12.09 -9.44 -4.00
N PRO A 94 11.29 -10.49 -3.76
CA PRO A 94 11.60 -11.43 -2.70
C PRO A 94 12.97 -12.07 -2.94
N GLU A 95 13.63 -12.50 -1.86
CA GLU A 95 14.89 -13.24 -1.95
C GLU A 95 14.76 -14.46 -2.87
N GLU A 96 15.80 -14.75 -3.63
CA GLU A 96 15.84 -15.90 -4.55
C GLU A 96 15.62 -17.22 -3.76
N GLY A 97 14.68 -18.02 -4.25
CA GLY A 97 14.26 -19.24 -3.58
C GLY A 97 13.26 -19.05 -2.43
N SER A 98 12.77 -17.85 -2.22
CA SER A 98 11.68 -17.55 -1.30
C SER A 98 10.32 -17.92 -1.92
N ASP A 99 9.42 -18.50 -1.11
CA ASP A 99 8.01 -18.72 -1.49
C ASP A 99 7.17 -17.43 -1.38
N ARG A 100 7.80 -16.31 -1.04
CA ARG A 100 7.12 -15.02 -0.90
C ARG A 100 6.70 -14.47 -2.26
N LEU A 101 5.49 -13.95 -2.33
CA LEU A 101 5.03 -13.20 -3.48
C LEU A 101 5.55 -11.75 -3.43
N PRO A 102 5.85 -11.14 -4.60
CA PRO A 102 6.23 -9.72 -4.66
C PRO A 102 5.18 -8.85 -3.98
N TYR A 103 5.58 -7.99 -3.06
CA TYR A 103 4.69 -7.09 -2.30
C TYR A 103 3.43 -7.76 -1.73
N TRP A 104 3.47 -9.07 -1.48
CA TRP A 104 2.35 -9.73 -0.86
C TRP A 104 2.48 -9.67 0.66
N ASN A 105 2.09 -8.57 1.22
CA ASN A 105 1.59 -8.44 2.58
C ASN A 105 0.13 -8.04 2.52
N THR A 106 -0.48 -7.81 3.65
CA THR A 106 -1.85 -7.30 3.69
C THR A 106 -1.93 -5.93 3.05
N PHE A 107 -3.08 -5.61 2.49
CA PHE A 107 -3.46 -4.22 2.19
C PHE A 107 -3.31 -3.38 3.46
N ILE A 108 -2.63 -2.24 3.38
CA ILE A 108 -2.32 -1.42 4.56
C ILE A 108 -3.02 -0.07 4.42
N GLU A 109 -4.25 0.00 4.90
CA GLU A 109 -5.10 1.19 4.81
C GLU A 109 -4.45 2.45 5.41
N HIS A 110 -3.69 2.31 6.49
CA HIS A 110 -3.03 3.46 7.13
C HIS A 110 -1.93 4.09 6.26
N LEU A 111 -1.37 3.38 5.28
CA LEU A 111 -0.41 3.95 4.34
C LEU A 111 -1.03 5.03 3.45
N ILE A 112 -2.32 4.95 3.17
CA ILE A 112 -3.06 6.00 2.46
C ILE A 112 -2.97 7.36 3.18
N LYS A 113 -2.81 7.34 4.52
CA LYS A 113 -2.70 8.56 5.33
C LYS A 113 -1.32 9.22 5.29
N VAL A 114 -0.28 8.45 4.97
CA VAL A 114 1.11 8.95 4.95
C VAL A 114 1.68 9.10 3.54
N THR A 115 0.93 8.66 2.54
CA THR A 115 1.25 8.85 1.13
C THR A 115 0.08 9.49 0.40
N GLY A 116 0.31 10.04 -0.77
CA GLY A 116 -0.72 10.62 -1.61
C GLY A 116 -0.21 11.83 -2.38
N VAL A 117 -1.10 12.48 -3.11
CA VAL A 117 -0.75 13.66 -3.87
C VAL A 117 -0.30 14.78 -2.92
N ALA A 118 0.88 15.33 -3.18
CA ALA A 118 1.42 16.51 -2.53
C ALA A 118 1.56 17.64 -3.54
N GLU A 119 1.36 18.87 -3.10
CA GLU A 119 1.52 20.07 -3.89
C GLU A 119 2.79 20.80 -3.48
N ASP A 120 3.63 21.13 -4.45
CA ASP A 120 4.76 22.03 -4.26
C ASP A 120 4.25 23.49 -4.19
N GLN A 121 4.31 24.08 -3.02
CA GLN A 121 3.74 25.40 -2.76
C GLN A 121 4.29 26.54 -3.64
N PRO A 122 5.59 26.57 -4.00
CA PRO A 122 6.09 27.60 -4.89
C PRO A 122 5.55 27.53 -6.32
N THR A 123 5.34 26.33 -6.85
CA THR A 123 4.96 26.11 -8.25
C THR A 123 3.52 25.72 -8.45
N GLY A 124 2.86 25.17 -7.41
CA GLY A 124 1.56 24.55 -7.49
C GLY A 124 1.56 23.18 -8.18
N ASN A 125 2.73 22.64 -8.52
CA ASN A 125 2.86 21.33 -9.12
C ASN A 125 2.46 20.24 -8.14
N ARG A 126 1.75 19.22 -8.60
CA ARG A 126 1.27 18.10 -7.79
C ARG A 126 1.97 16.82 -8.25
N ALA A 127 2.38 16.01 -7.29
CA ALA A 127 3.07 14.76 -7.53
C ALA A 127 2.63 13.72 -6.50
N TRP A 128 2.78 12.44 -6.78
CA TRP A 128 2.57 11.39 -5.78
C TRP A 128 3.76 11.33 -4.82
N ALA A 129 3.47 11.54 -3.54
CA ALA A 129 4.47 11.62 -2.50
C ALA A 129 4.40 10.44 -1.52
N PHE A 130 5.56 9.87 -1.19
CA PHE A 130 5.75 9.07 0.02
C PHE A 130 6.29 10.00 1.11
N ARG A 131 5.41 10.40 2.03
CA ARG A 131 5.70 11.51 2.98
C ARG A 131 6.50 11.08 4.20
N SER A 132 6.17 9.92 4.77
CA SER A 132 6.84 9.34 5.92
C SER A 132 6.29 7.96 6.18
N ILE A 133 7.13 6.95 6.17
CA ILE A 133 6.75 5.57 6.44
C ILE A 133 7.67 5.03 7.53
N LYS A 134 7.32 5.33 8.79
CA LYS A 134 8.05 4.81 9.94
C LYS A 134 7.85 3.31 10.07
N THR A 135 8.91 2.59 10.37
CA THR A 135 8.90 1.17 10.72
C THR A 135 8.42 0.21 9.62
N ILE A 136 8.33 0.67 8.36
CA ILE A 136 7.98 -0.17 7.22
C ILE A 136 9.18 -0.25 6.30
N ASP A 137 9.75 -1.44 6.16
CA ASP A 137 10.95 -1.68 5.34
C ASP A 137 10.67 -1.51 3.85
N SER A 138 9.50 -1.93 3.40
CA SER A 138 9.12 -1.87 1.99
C SER A 138 7.67 -1.47 1.83
N VAL A 139 7.37 -0.77 0.75
CA VAL A 139 6.02 -0.40 0.38
C VAL A 139 5.88 -0.29 -1.12
N GLY A 140 4.75 -0.72 -1.63
CA GLY A 140 4.38 -0.57 -3.02
C GLY A 140 2.95 -0.05 -3.17
N PHE A 141 2.72 0.62 -4.31
CA PHE A 141 1.41 1.06 -4.74
C PHE A 141 1.17 0.51 -6.13
N PHE A 142 0.06 -0.18 -6.32
CA PHE A 142 -0.26 -0.85 -7.56
C PHE A 142 -1.33 -0.08 -8.34
N SER A 143 -1.10 0.07 -9.63
CA SER A 143 -2.12 0.50 -10.58
C SER A 143 -2.28 -0.56 -11.66
N PRO A 144 -3.46 -1.23 -11.75
CA PRO A 144 -3.70 -2.24 -12.76
C PRO A 144 -4.01 -1.58 -14.11
N LEU A 145 -3.39 -2.10 -15.17
CA LEU A 145 -3.65 -1.73 -16.56
C LEU A 145 -3.90 -2.99 -17.39
N ALA A 146 -4.95 -2.96 -18.22
CA ALA A 146 -5.15 -3.98 -19.22
C ALA A 146 -4.15 -3.81 -20.37
N VAL A 147 -3.53 -4.91 -20.78
CA VAL A 147 -2.49 -4.95 -21.81
C VAL A 147 -2.72 -6.12 -22.76
N GLU A 148 -2.11 -6.05 -23.94
CA GLU A 148 -2.11 -7.15 -24.90
C GLU A 148 -0.89 -8.06 -24.65
N PRO A 149 -1.05 -9.39 -24.80
CA PRO A 149 0.07 -10.33 -24.78
C PRO A 149 1.11 -10.04 -25.87
N GLN A 150 2.36 -10.31 -25.56
CA GLN A 150 3.50 -10.17 -26.47
C GLN A 150 3.64 -8.77 -27.08
N SER A 151 3.13 -7.76 -26.40
CA SER A 151 3.23 -6.35 -26.78
C SER A 151 4.30 -5.65 -25.97
N THR A 152 4.94 -4.65 -26.57
CA THR A 152 5.99 -3.86 -25.91
C THR A 152 5.40 -2.54 -25.46
N TYR A 153 5.65 -2.21 -24.20
CA TYR A 153 5.23 -0.95 -23.58
C TYR A 153 6.43 -0.16 -23.13
N GLN A 154 6.41 1.14 -23.36
CA GLN A 154 7.38 2.09 -22.82
C GLN A 154 6.75 2.77 -21.61
N ILE A 155 7.47 2.77 -20.50
CA ILE A 155 7.11 3.44 -19.27
C ILE A 155 8.11 4.56 -19.02
N SER A 156 7.64 5.80 -18.84
CA SER A 156 8.45 6.93 -18.44
C SER A 156 7.87 7.62 -17.21
N PHE A 157 8.71 8.25 -16.40
CA PHE A 157 8.30 8.96 -15.19
C PHE A 157 9.39 9.89 -14.70
N LYS A 158 9.00 10.92 -13.96
CA LYS A 158 9.93 11.72 -13.16
C LYS A 158 10.01 11.20 -11.75
N LEU A 159 11.21 11.15 -11.19
CA LEU A 159 11.45 10.69 -9.83
C LEU A 159 12.37 11.65 -9.10
N THR A 160 11.85 12.23 -8.01
CA THR A 160 12.65 13.02 -7.09
C THR A 160 12.80 12.30 -5.76
N THR A 161 14.03 12.09 -5.31
CA THR A 161 14.35 11.34 -4.09
C THR A 161 15.40 12.02 -3.24
N GLU A 162 15.28 11.83 -1.93
CA GLU A 162 16.33 12.03 -0.92
C GLU A 162 16.35 10.77 -0.04
N LEU A 163 16.94 9.68 -0.55
CA LEU A 163 16.94 8.38 0.12
C LEU A 163 18.25 8.15 0.87
N PRO A 164 18.20 7.49 2.05
CA PRO A 164 19.40 6.99 2.69
C PRO A 164 20.06 5.88 1.87
N GLU A 165 21.32 5.57 2.18
CA GLU A 165 22.18 4.67 1.39
C GLU A 165 21.57 3.25 1.22
N GLU A 166 20.88 2.76 2.25
CA GLU A 166 20.26 1.42 2.26
C GLU A 166 18.82 1.40 1.73
N ALA A 167 18.27 2.54 1.33
CA ALA A 167 16.92 2.63 0.76
C ALA A 167 16.95 2.79 -0.75
N SER A 168 15.92 2.29 -1.40
CA SER A 168 15.71 2.44 -2.84
C SER A 168 14.26 2.76 -3.17
N ALA A 169 14.05 3.35 -4.34
CA ALA A 169 12.72 3.61 -4.88
C ALA A 169 12.73 3.45 -6.40
N GLY A 170 11.54 3.30 -6.99
CA GLY A 170 11.42 3.21 -8.42
C GLY A 170 10.05 2.76 -8.89
N ILE A 171 9.99 2.39 -10.16
CA ILE A 171 8.83 1.75 -10.79
C ILE A 171 9.26 0.40 -11.35
N GLY A 172 8.44 -0.61 -11.08
CA GLY A 172 8.54 -1.93 -11.68
C GLY A 172 7.16 -2.42 -12.13
N ILE A 173 7.14 -3.59 -12.75
CA ILE A 173 5.95 -4.18 -13.36
C ILE A 173 5.74 -5.59 -12.81
N LEU A 174 4.48 -5.90 -12.45
CA LEU A 174 4.02 -7.26 -12.21
C LEU A 174 3.06 -7.67 -13.30
N GLU A 175 3.17 -8.89 -13.83
CA GLU A 175 2.34 -9.43 -14.90
C GLU A 175 1.30 -10.42 -14.39
N PHE A 176 0.10 -10.38 -15.01
CA PHE A 176 -1.02 -11.27 -14.70
C PHE A 176 -1.71 -11.74 -15.97
N ASN A 177 -2.22 -12.97 -15.96
CA ASN A 177 -2.93 -13.52 -17.11
C ASN A 177 -4.42 -13.20 -17.17
N GLU A 178 -4.93 -12.45 -16.20
CA GLU A 178 -6.32 -12.01 -16.14
C GLU A 178 -6.37 -10.61 -15.53
N PHE A 179 -7.29 -9.77 -16.00
CA PHE A 179 -7.51 -8.46 -15.39
C PHE A 179 -8.27 -8.61 -14.08
N LEU A 180 -7.63 -8.20 -12.99
CA LEU A 180 -8.18 -8.26 -11.64
C LEU A 180 -8.52 -6.85 -11.15
N TRP A 181 -9.79 -6.60 -10.88
CA TRP A 181 -10.21 -5.38 -10.21
C TRP A 181 -9.84 -5.44 -8.72
N ILE A 182 -9.15 -4.41 -8.26
CA ILE A 182 -8.83 -4.24 -6.85
C ILE A 182 -9.90 -3.30 -6.25
N PRO A 183 -10.33 -3.43 -4.96
CA PRO A 183 -9.63 -4.02 -3.82
C PRO A 183 -10.26 -5.26 -3.19
N ALA A 184 -11.56 -5.49 -3.35
CA ALA A 184 -12.30 -6.39 -2.46
C ALA A 184 -12.08 -7.89 -2.70
N GLN A 185 -11.53 -8.26 -3.85
CA GLN A 185 -11.36 -9.67 -4.26
C GLN A 185 -9.89 -10.07 -4.41
N TYR A 186 -8.97 -9.19 -4.11
CA TYR A 186 -7.54 -9.41 -4.34
C TYR A 186 -6.92 -10.20 -3.17
N THR A 187 -7.15 -11.50 -3.15
CA THR A 187 -6.60 -12.42 -2.15
C THR A 187 -5.25 -12.97 -2.59
N GLU A 188 -4.46 -13.50 -1.66
CA GLU A 188 -3.19 -14.16 -1.98
C GLU A 188 -3.40 -15.31 -2.97
N GLU A 189 -4.47 -16.08 -2.80
CA GLU A 189 -4.81 -17.19 -3.70
C GLU A 189 -5.04 -16.71 -5.14
N LEU A 190 -5.78 -15.60 -5.33
CA LEU A 190 -5.99 -14.99 -6.65
C LEU A 190 -4.69 -14.45 -7.23
N PHE A 191 -3.87 -13.81 -6.41
CA PHE A 191 -2.56 -13.34 -6.85
C PHE A 191 -1.71 -14.52 -7.35
N GLN A 192 -1.52 -15.56 -6.55
CA GLN A 192 -0.74 -16.75 -6.94
C GLN A 192 -1.27 -17.40 -8.21
N LYS A 193 -2.59 -17.52 -8.35
CA LYS A 193 -3.23 -18.13 -9.51
C LYS A 193 -2.96 -17.35 -10.81
N HIS A 194 -3.00 -16.03 -10.75
CA HIS A 194 -2.97 -15.18 -11.94
C HIS A 194 -1.62 -14.50 -12.20
N TYR A 195 -0.75 -14.42 -11.23
CA TYR A 195 0.61 -13.87 -11.35
C TYR A 195 1.45 -14.67 -12.35
N ARG A 196 2.19 -13.96 -13.23
CA ARG A 196 2.99 -14.56 -14.30
C ARG A 196 4.46 -14.14 -14.29
N GLY A 197 4.76 -12.98 -13.75
CA GLY A 197 6.14 -12.52 -13.73
C GLY A 197 6.33 -11.11 -13.20
N ILE A 198 7.59 -10.72 -13.12
CA ILE A 198 8.05 -9.44 -12.62
C ILE A 198 9.11 -8.87 -13.57
N HIS A 199 9.01 -7.58 -13.86
CA HIS A 199 10.07 -6.80 -14.51
C HIS A 199 10.56 -5.74 -13.53
N GLU A 200 11.88 -5.60 -13.43
CA GLU A 200 12.50 -4.69 -12.49
C GLU A 200 12.17 -3.22 -12.73
N GLY A 201 12.05 -2.83 -13.96
CA GLY A 201 11.95 -1.44 -14.34
C GLY A 201 13.18 -0.63 -13.91
N ILE A 202 12.97 0.50 -13.25
CA ILE A 202 14.01 1.39 -12.73
C ILE A 202 14.04 1.37 -11.22
N ARG A 203 15.25 1.24 -10.66
CA ARG A 203 15.55 1.34 -9.24
C ARG A 203 16.64 2.38 -9.02
N VAL A 204 16.38 3.36 -8.18
CA VAL A 204 17.34 4.40 -7.80
C VAL A 204 17.60 4.38 -6.29
N THR A 205 18.76 4.91 -5.90
CA THR A 205 19.19 5.13 -4.51
C THR A 205 19.70 6.56 -4.36
N GLY A 206 19.76 7.05 -3.13
CA GLY A 206 20.32 8.36 -2.83
C GLY A 206 19.45 9.52 -3.32
N THR A 207 20.08 10.62 -3.69
CA THR A 207 19.41 11.85 -4.11
C THR A 207 19.40 11.98 -5.63
N THR A 208 18.23 12.11 -6.24
CA THR A 208 18.04 12.36 -7.66
C THR A 208 16.79 13.20 -7.93
N ALA A 209 16.75 13.84 -9.11
CA ALA A 209 15.57 14.54 -9.62
C ALA A 209 15.59 14.40 -11.16
N ASP A 210 15.41 13.18 -11.64
CA ASP A 210 15.60 12.83 -13.05
C ASP A 210 14.33 12.22 -13.66
N GLU A 211 14.25 12.30 -14.98
CA GLU A 211 13.34 11.53 -15.81
C GLU A 211 13.95 10.17 -16.14
N HIS A 212 13.12 9.13 -16.03
CA HIS A 212 13.49 7.75 -16.27
C HIS A 212 12.57 7.13 -17.31
N THR A 213 13.13 6.24 -18.14
CA THR A 213 12.36 5.49 -19.15
C THR A 213 12.89 4.06 -19.23
N PHE A 214 11.97 3.11 -19.36
CA PHE A 214 12.29 1.71 -19.64
C PHE A 214 11.19 1.08 -20.51
N THR A 215 11.49 -0.06 -21.11
CA THR A 215 10.53 -0.84 -21.88
C THR A 215 10.32 -2.21 -21.25
N VAL A 216 9.11 -2.73 -21.39
CA VAL A 216 8.73 -4.08 -21.02
C VAL A 216 7.98 -4.75 -22.17
N THR A 217 8.31 -6.00 -22.48
CA THR A 217 7.52 -6.82 -23.40
C THR A 217 6.75 -7.83 -22.57
N THR A 218 5.42 -7.79 -22.68
CA THR A 218 4.50 -8.67 -21.95
C THR A 218 4.66 -10.12 -22.37
N GLY A 219 4.46 -11.02 -21.43
CA GLY A 219 4.45 -12.46 -21.69
C GLY A 219 3.30 -12.91 -22.60
N PRO A 220 3.36 -14.16 -23.11
CA PRO A 220 2.36 -14.68 -24.06
C PRO A 220 0.96 -14.85 -23.48
N GLU A 221 0.84 -14.86 -22.15
CA GLU A 221 -0.44 -15.00 -21.45
C GLU A 221 -0.81 -13.73 -20.64
N THR A 222 -0.06 -12.65 -20.78
CA THR A 222 -0.23 -11.45 -19.96
C THR A 222 -1.37 -10.58 -20.51
N HIS A 223 -2.41 -10.39 -19.70
CA HIS A 223 -3.55 -9.53 -20.00
C HIS A 223 -3.71 -8.34 -19.04
N MET A 224 -2.92 -8.31 -18.00
CA MET A 224 -2.84 -7.20 -17.06
C MET A 224 -1.42 -7.01 -16.58
N ILE A 225 -1.05 -5.74 -16.39
CA ILE A 225 0.14 -5.39 -15.61
C ILE A 225 -0.26 -4.53 -14.41
N HIS A 226 0.49 -4.67 -13.33
CA HIS A 226 0.55 -3.64 -12.30
C HIS A 226 1.74 -2.74 -12.55
N ILE A 227 1.49 -1.45 -12.62
CA ILE A 227 2.53 -0.44 -12.44
C ILE A 227 2.75 -0.30 -10.95
N VAL A 228 3.93 -0.66 -10.49
CA VAL A 228 4.26 -0.66 -9.06
C VAL A 228 5.23 0.48 -8.77
N LEU A 229 4.72 1.53 -8.11
CA LEU A 229 5.57 2.53 -7.51
C LEU A 229 6.05 1.97 -6.17
N PHE A 230 7.36 1.82 -6.00
CA PHE A 230 7.89 1.21 -4.80
C PHE A 230 8.92 2.09 -4.09
N ARG A 231 8.98 1.87 -2.79
CA ARG A 231 10.04 2.31 -1.89
C ARG A 231 10.41 1.13 -0.99
N GLU A 232 11.68 0.84 -0.88
CA GLU A 232 12.23 -0.21 -0.02
C GLU A 232 13.27 0.36 0.94
N GLY A 233 13.40 -0.27 2.09
CA GLY A 233 14.24 0.19 3.20
C GLY A 233 13.47 1.03 4.22
N ALA A 234 13.67 0.74 5.52
CA ALA A 234 13.04 1.46 6.62
C ALA A 234 13.73 2.81 6.85
N HIS A 235 12.96 3.90 6.83
CA HIS A 235 13.48 5.21 7.20
C HIS A 235 12.39 6.18 7.67
N ASP A 236 12.75 7.07 8.58
CA ASP A 236 11.81 7.98 9.24
C ASP A 236 11.45 9.22 8.40
N ARG A 237 12.28 9.60 7.44
CA ARG A 237 12.10 10.82 6.67
C ARG A 237 12.63 10.62 5.24
N ASN A 238 11.73 10.62 4.28
CA ASN A 238 12.11 10.58 2.87
C ASN A 238 11.24 11.56 2.10
N ASN A 239 11.90 12.35 1.28
CA ASN A 239 11.22 13.02 0.19
C ASN A 239 11.30 12.09 -1.03
N LEU A 240 10.17 11.58 -1.42
CA LEU A 240 10.03 10.72 -2.56
C LEU A 240 8.79 11.16 -3.34
N LEU A 241 8.99 11.63 -4.56
CA LEU A 241 7.95 12.15 -5.43
C LEU A 241 8.01 11.43 -6.78
N PHE A 242 6.87 10.87 -7.20
CA PHE A 242 6.64 10.37 -8.55
C PHE A 242 5.75 11.35 -9.29
N ASP A 243 6.11 11.66 -10.54
CA ASP A 243 5.37 12.59 -11.38
C ASP A 243 5.48 12.19 -12.86
N ASP A 244 4.61 12.76 -13.71
CA ASP A 244 4.61 12.57 -15.16
C ASP A 244 4.76 11.09 -15.58
N ILE A 245 3.94 10.21 -14.99
CA ILE A 245 4.01 8.78 -15.31
C ILE A 245 3.27 8.52 -16.61
N ALA A 246 3.98 8.09 -17.64
CA ALA A 246 3.40 7.70 -18.91
C ALA A 246 3.59 6.21 -19.20
N VAL A 247 2.59 5.60 -19.82
CA VAL A 247 2.63 4.24 -20.35
C VAL A 247 2.09 4.24 -21.77
N ASP A 248 2.94 3.91 -22.72
CA ASP A 248 2.62 3.90 -24.14
C ASP A 248 2.91 2.53 -24.75
N GLU A 249 2.06 2.06 -25.66
CA GLU A 249 2.35 0.88 -26.46
C GLU A 249 3.33 1.25 -27.58
N VAL A 250 4.47 0.54 -27.63
CA VAL A 250 5.44 0.68 -28.72
C VAL A 250 4.94 -0.12 -29.93
N LYS A 251 4.42 0.59 -30.92
CA LYS A 251 4.01 -0.04 -32.17
C LYS A 251 5.26 -0.30 -33.02
N ASP A 252 5.47 -1.56 -33.37
CA ASP A 252 6.45 -1.87 -34.42
C ASP A 252 6.07 -1.11 -35.68
N GLU A 253 6.90 -0.16 -36.10
CA GLU A 253 6.79 0.41 -37.44
C GLU A 253 7.01 -0.74 -38.41
N LYS A 254 5.92 -1.34 -38.91
CA LYS A 254 6.00 -2.27 -40.01
C LYS A 254 6.68 -1.53 -41.15
N GLN A 255 7.88 -1.96 -41.50
CA GLN A 255 8.55 -1.55 -42.72
C GLN A 255 7.57 -1.79 -43.88
N GLU A 256 7.03 -0.69 -44.44
CA GLU A 256 6.31 -0.69 -45.70
C GLU A 256 7.27 -1.02 -46.86
#